data_3afc3090903ae2d0ac4f5d99fc7063df
#
_entry.id   3afc3090903ae2d0ac4f5d99fc7063df
#
_cell.length_a   1.000
_cell.length_b   1.000
_cell.length_c   1.000
_cell.angle_alpha   90.00
_cell.angle_beta   90.00
_cell.angle_gamma   90.00
#
_symmetry.space_group_name_H-M   'P 1'
#
loop_
_entity.id
_entity.type
_entity.pdbx_description
1 polymer ?
#
loop_
_entity_poly.entity_id
_entity_poly.type
_entity_poly.pdbx_seq_one_letter_code
_entity_poly.pdbx_strand_id
1 'polypeptide(L)'
;LENLCTQPVDGVEQLLDGLGHEAVALGLVADDPRLRTRLPQAGEQMLAFLEKGLGLDAAWRKYRIGDAELTAGAIGTLVASWLMAVEFVHDLKEAPVTPELQALTKLGPLAKECRRLATRFRDLHPDAYELFASELQDQLEQERTSHHASALGSIDTFRFEEATMRAAALGALRRGEWDNGGELADERTPEKCFWVERSPPLQRTWEILRLAATTGQALAATAKALDKCGSLDEAVERYADKLAPVDRKHRLFEQRAHALLASDLEDHDALLEVRNAVRRAYRDWADVTNRVFFRLCVAHGPLPGRSLRQRGVYEEVVHPLVEGGGRVAFLLVDALRFEMAQGLAEDLRAEKYRVTLGARLAELPTVTTI
;
A
#
# COMPACT_ATOMS: atom_id res chain seq x y z
N LEU A 1 35.71 9.85 -12.18
CA LEU A 1 35.17 11.10 -12.69
C LEU A 1 36.20 12.25 -12.65
N GLU A 2 36.95 12.46 -11.55
CA GLU A 2 38.00 13.49 -11.48
C GLU A 2 39.06 13.33 -12.58
N ASN A 3 39.51 12.09 -12.83
CA ASN A 3 40.47 11.79 -13.89
C ASN A 3 39.91 12.07 -15.30
N LEU A 4 38.59 11.86 -15.51
CA LEU A 4 37.93 12.14 -16.81
C LEU A 4 38.03 13.63 -17.16
N CYS A 5 37.90 14.52 -16.18
CA CYS A 5 37.95 15.98 -16.40
C CYS A 5 39.34 16.52 -16.72
N THR A 6 40.40 15.74 -16.44
CA THR A 6 41.83 16.18 -16.60
C THR A 6 42.50 15.55 -17.83
N GLN A 7 41.93 14.48 -18.42
CA GLN A 7 42.55 13.76 -19.53
C GLN A 7 42.25 14.42 -20.90
N PRO A 8 43.15 14.33 -21.89
CA PRO A 8 42.83 14.70 -23.28
C PRO A 8 41.69 13.84 -23.86
N VAL A 9 41.05 14.34 -24.90
CA VAL A 9 39.90 13.62 -25.57
C VAL A 9 40.31 12.24 -26.08
N ASP A 10 41.53 12.07 -26.55
CA ASP A 10 42.08 10.80 -27.04
C ASP A 10 42.20 9.70 -25.95
N GLY A 11 42.20 10.08 -24.67
CA GLY A 11 42.27 9.16 -23.55
C GLY A 11 40.87 8.81 -22.93
N VAL A 12 39.77 9.36 -23.47
CA VAL A 12 38.45 9.24 -22.88
C VAL A 12 37.95 7.79 -22.88
N GLU A 13 38.12 7.02 -23.93
CA GLU A 13 37.69 5.62 -24.03
C GLU A 13 38.33 4.75 -22.91
N GLN A 14 39.63 4.88 -22.68
CA GLN A 14 40.32 4.13 -21.63
C GLN A 14 39.82 4.51 -20.23
N LEU A 15 39.47 5.77 -20.03
CA LEU A 15 38.89 6.25 -18.77
C LEU A 15 37.48 5.74 -18.55
N LEU A 16 36.65 5.73 -19.60
CA LEU A 16 35.28 5.20 -19.54
C LEU A 16 35.29 3.71 -19.20
N ASP A 17 36.17 2.92 -19.83
CA ASP A 17 36.36 1.51 -19.53
C ASP A 17 36.81 1.30 -18.05
N GLY A 18 37.67 2.15 -17.53
CA GLY A 18 38.10 2.10 -16.14
C GLY A 18 37.02 2.49 -15.11
N LEU A 19 36.11 3.38 -15.47
CA LEU A 19 35.01 3.81 -14.60
C LEU A 19 33.83 2.82 -14.62
N GLY A 20 33.57 2.21 -15.78
CA GLY A 20 32.43 1.33 -16.02
C GLY A 20 31.10 2.09 -16.25
N HIS A 21 30.16 1.39 -16.87
CA HIS A 21 28.87 1.96 -17.32
C HIS A 21 28.04 2.53 -16.18
N GLU A 22 28.09 1.91 -15.00
CA GLU A 22 27.36 2.36 -13.84
C GLU A 22 27.77 3.77 -13.37
N ALA A 23 29.07 3.97 -13.16
CA ALA A 23 29.56 5.26 -12.66
C ALA A 23 29.32 6.40 -13.67
N VAL A 24 29.44 6.09 -14.97
CA VAL A 24 29.19 7.08 -16.04
C VAL A 24 27.69 7.39 -16.12
N ALA A 25 26.82 6.38 -16.16
CA ALA A 25 25.39 6.56 -16.25
C ALA A 25 24.84 7.34 -15.03
N LEU A 26 25.19 6.91 -13.80
CA LEU A 26 24.73 7.57 -12.59
C LEU A 26 25.29 8.99 -12.45
N GLY A 27 26.53 9.23 -12.87
CA GLY A 27 27.08 10.57 -12.88
C GLY A 27 26.38 11.52 -13.86
N LEU A 28 25.95 11.02 -15.00
CA LEU A 28 25.20 11.82 -16.00
C LEU A 28 23.80 12.18 -15.50
N VAL A 29 23.05 11.21 -14.95
CA VAL A 29 21.71 11.46 -14.43
C VAL A 29 21.71 12.33 -13.16
N ALA A 30 22.82 12.33 -12.41
CA ALA A 30 23.03 13.20 -11.24
C ALA A 30 23.50 14.61 -11.61
N ASP A 31 23.67 14.90 -12.92
CA ASP A 31 24.22 16.16 -13.42
C ASP A 31 25.58 16.55 -12.78
N ASP A 32 26.50 15.58 -12.71
CA ASP A 32 27.83 15.79 -12.11
C ASP A 32 28.57 16.94 -12.83
N PRO A 33 28.96 18.02 -12.11
CA PRO A 33 29.62 19.19 -12.73
C PRO A 33 30.90 18.86 -13.47
N ARG A 34 31.60 17.79 -13.09
CA ARG A 34 32.83 17.33 -13.71
C ARG A 34 32.59 16.77 -15.12
N LEU A 35 31.49 16.05 -15.31
CA LEU A 35 31.10 15.56 -16.62
C LEU A 35 30.65 16.72 -17.54
N ARG A 36 29.89 17.68 -17.00
CA ARG A 36 29.42 18.85 -17.74
C ARG A 36 30.58 19.62 -18.39
N THR A 37 31.71 19.77 -17.71
CA THR A 37 32.87 20.50 -18.21
C THR A 37 33.55 19.81 -19.39
N ARG A 38 33.55 18.46 -19.43
CA ARG A 38 34.22 17.67 -20.48
C ARG A 38 33.32 17.22 -21.63
N LEU A 39 32.02 17.17 -21.40
CA LEU A 39 31.07 16.61 -22.34
C LEU A 39 31.07 17.27 -23.75
N PRO A 40 31.22 18.61 -23.88
CA PRO A 40 31.32 19.23 -25.20
C PRO A 40 32.45 18.66 -26.08
N GLN A 41 33.47 18.05 -25.45
CA GLN A 41 34.64 17.48 -26.15
C GLN A 41 34.54 15.95 -26.34
N ALA A 42 33.70 15.26 -25.55
CA ALA A 42 33.67 13.80 -25.45
C ALA A 42 32.25 13.20 -25.54
N GLY A 43 31.26 13.99 -25.89
CA GLY A 43 29.84 13.57 -25.90
C GLY A 43 29.54 12.35 -26.74
N GLU A 44 30.09 12.30 -27.95
CA GLU A 44 29.88 11.15 -28.86
C GLU A 44 30.59 9.88 -28.33
N GLN A 45 31.80 9.99 -27.76
CA GLN A 45 32.48 8.83 -27.16
C GLN A 45 31.74 8.30 -25.93
N MET A 46 31.23 9.19 -25.09
CA MET A 46 30.42 8.81 -23.92
C MET A 46 29.13 8.13 -24.36
N LEU A 47 28.46 8.66 -25.37
CA LEU A 47 27.25 8.05 -25.91
C LEU A 47 27.54 6.66 -26.48
N ALA A 48 28.57 6.51 -27.33
CA ALA A 48 28.97 5.22 -27.90
C ALA A 48 29.32 4.18 -26.81
N PHE A 49 29.96 4.61 -25.71
CA PHE A 49 30.23 3.77 -24.56
C PHE A 49 28.95 3.26 -23.89
N LEU A 50 27.97 4.15 -23.69
CA LEU A 50 26.68 3.81 -23.09
C LEU A 50 25.81 2.96 -24.03
N GLU A 51 25.84 3.22 -25.34
CA GLU A 51 25.21 2.37 -26.34
C GLU A 51 25.69 0.92 -26.26
N LYS A 52 27.02 0.72 -26.18
CA LYS A 52 27.63 -0.60 -26.05
C LYS A 52 27.27 -1.28 -24.72
N GLY A 53 27.23 -0.53 -23.62
CA GLY A 53 27.06 -1.08 -22.27
C GLY A 53 25.62 -1.27 -21.82
N LEU A 54 24.73 -0.40 -22.29
CA LEU A 54 23.32 -0.38 -21.87
C LEU A 54 22.33 -0.73 -22.99
N GLY A 55 22.84 -0.90 -24.23
CA GLY A 55 21.98 -1.16 -25.40
C GLY A 55 21.18 0.05 -25.86
N LEU A 56 21.51 1.25 -25.37
CA LEU A 56 20.87 2.49 -25.78
C LEU A 56 21.08 2.66 -27.27
N ASP A 57 20.01 2.79 -28.06
CA ASP A 57 20.08 2.78 -29.50
C ASP A 57 19.80 4.15 -30.15
N ALA A 58 20.18 4.27 -31.43
CA ALA A 58 19.99 5.51 -32.18
C ALA A 58 18.50 5.86 -32.38
N ALA A 59 17.60 4.87 -32.38
CA ALA A 59 16.17 5.12 -32.49
C ALA A 59 15.63 5.80 -31.24
N TRP A 60 16.06 5.33 -30.05
CA TRP A 60 15.72 5.97 -28.77
C TRP A 60 16.27 7.38 -28.65
N ARG A 61 17.54 7.60 -29.07
CA ARG A 61 18.14 8.93 -29.15
C ARG A 61 17.27 9.87 -29.97
N LYS A 62 16.90 9.45 -31.19
CA LYS A 62 16.06 10.25 -32.08
C LYS A 62 14.67 10.52 -31.49
N TYR A 63 14.09 9.52 -30.84
CA TYR A 63 12.79 9.63 -30.20
C TYR A 63 12.80 10.65 -29.04
N ARG A 64 13.86 10.64 -28.22
CA ARG A 64 13.91 11.44 -27.00
C ARG A 64 14.44 12.86 -27.17
N ILE A 65 15.52 13.03 -27.92
CA ILE A 65 16.21 14.32 -28.05
C ILE A 65 16.30 14.81 -29.50
N GLY A 66 15.87 14.03 -30.49
CA GLY A 66 15.94 14.39 -31.92
C GLY A 66 17.35 14.72 -32.35
N ASP A 67 17.51 15.87 -33.03
CA ASP A 67 18.80 16.41 -33.51
C ASP A 67 19.42 17.41 -32.50
N ALA A 68 19.02 17.38 -31.22
CA ALA A 68 19.60 18.28 -30.23
C ALA A 68 21.09 18.04 -30.02
N GLU A 69 21.83 19.09 -29.66
CA GLU A 69 23.24 19.02 -29.32
C GLU A 69 23.46 18.10 -28.11
N LEU A 70 24.51 17.28 -28.16
CA LEU A 70 24.89 16.35 -27.09
C LEU A 70 25.58 17.08 -25.93
N THR A 71 24.79 17.84 -25.19
CA THR A 71 25.19 18.42 -23.90
C THR A 71 25.13 17.38 -22.79
N ALA A 72 25.74 17.64 -21.65
CA ALA A 72 25.65 16.79 -20.46
C ALA A 72 24.20 16.52 -20.07
N GLY A 73 23.39 17.59 -20.03
CA GLY A 73 21.96 17.48 -19.73
C GLY A 73 21.20 16.61 -20.73
N ALA A 74 21.47 16.78 -22.04
CA ALA A 74 20.81 15.97 -23.08
C ALA A 74 21.16 14.48 -22.94
N ILE A 75 22.43 14.15 -22.69
CA ILE A 75 22.83 12.75 -22.46
C ILE A 75 22.29 12.21 -21.14
N GLY A 76 22.26 13.01 -20.08
CA GLY A 76 21.64 12.66 -18.80
C GLY A 76 20.15 12.32 -18.96
N THR A 77 19.39 13.18 -19.67
CA THR A 77 17.98 12.94 -20.00
C THR A 77 17.80 11.66 -20.81
N LEU A 78 18.69 11.43 -21.79
CA LEU A 78 18.64 10.24 -22.64
C LEU A 78 18.85 8.96 -21.83
N VAL A 79 19.85 8.94 -20.95
CA VAL A 79 20.17 7.80 -20.06
C VAL A 79 19.05 7.58 -19.04
N ALA A 80 18.61 8.62 -18.35
CA ALA A 80 17.53 8.51 -17.37
C ALA A 80 16.27 7.91 -18.01
N SER A 81 15.85 8.47 -19.13
CA SER A 81 14.66 8.00 -19.86
C SER A 81 14.82 6.57 -20.39
N TRP A 82 16.03 6.17 -20.82
CA TRP A 82 16.31 4.79 -21.22
C TRP A 82 16.16 3.81 -20.08
N LEU A 83 16.80 4.09 -18.95
CA LEU A 83 16.74 3.22 -17.77
C LEU A 83 15.30 3.05 -17.27
N MET A 84 14.53 4.14 -17.19
CA MET A 84 13.12 4.12 -16.78
C MET A 84 12.24 3.37 -17.77
N ALA A 85 12.41 3.61 -19.09
CA ALA A 85 11.63 2.92 -20.11
C ALA A 85 11.91 1.41 -20.11
N VAL A 86 13.17 0.99 -19.92
CA VAL A 86 13.52 -0.43 -19.80
C VAL A 86 12.95 -1.03 -18.51
N GLU A 87 13.01 -0.31 -17.37
CA GLU A 87 12.41 -0.75 -16.13
C GLU A 87 10.90 -0.98 -16.31
N PHE A 88 10.18 0.00 -16.83
CA PHE A 88 8.75 -0.06 -17.11
C PHE A 88 8.38 -1.24 -18.04
N VAL A 89 9.00 -1.34 -19.21
CA VAL A 89 8.69 -2.37 -20.20
C VAL A 89 8.92 -3.79 -19.67
N HIS A 90 9.96 -3.99 -18.87
CA HIS A 90 10.29 -5.30 -18.31
C HIS A 90 9.58 -5.61 -16.98
N ASP A 91 8.79 -4.67 -16.47
CA ASP A 91 7.89 -4.90 -15.34
C ASP A 91 6.43 -5.11 -15.78
N LEU A 92 6.05 -4.64 -16.98
CA LEU A 92 4.75 -4.91 -17.58
C LEU A 92 4.47 -6.42 -17.70
N LYS A 93 3.24 -6.81 -17.39
CA LYS A 93 2.72 -8.18 -17.59
C LYS A 93 2.23 -8.42 -19.03
N GLU A 94 2.05 -7.34 -19.80
CA GLU A 94 1.63 -7.34 -21.20
C GLU A 94 2.65 -6.59 -22.06
N ALA A 95 2.58 -6.79 -23.37
CA ALA A 95 3.49 -6.08 -24.27
C ALA A 95 3.15 -4.57 -24.31
N PRO A 96 4.16 -3.69 -24.38
CA PRO A 96 3.94 -2.27 -24.59
C PRO A 96 3.29 -1.99 -25.95
N VAL A 97 2.59 -0.86 -26.05
CA VAL A 97 1.77 -0.52 -27.23
C VAL A 97 2.61 0.19 -28.30
N THR A 98 3.52 1.08 -27.87
CA THR A 98 4.31 1.89 -28.81
C THR A 98 5.48 1.13 -29.41
N PRO A 99 5.80 1.33 -30.69
CA PRO A 99 6.91 0.63 -31.36
C PRO A 99 8.26 0.88 -30.67
N GLU A 100 8.49 2.07 -30.17
CA GLU A 100 9.71 2.47 -29.48
C GLU A 100 9.92 1.64 -28.22
N LEU A 101 8.87 1.43 -27.42
CA LEU A 101 8.94 0.60 -26.21
C LEU A 101 8.94 -0.90 -26.52
N GLN A 102 8.25 -1.32 -27.60
CA GLN A 102 8.31 -2.72 -28.05
C GLN A 102 9.73 -3.15 -28.42
N ALA A 103 10.56 -2.24 -28.97
CA ALA A 103 11.96 -2.53 -29.26
C ALA A 103 12.76 -2.91 -28.00
N LEU A 104 12.43 -2.30 -26.84
CA LEU A 104 13.12 -2.54 -25.56
C LEU A 104 12.91 -3.97 -25.02
N THR A 105 11.84 -4.66 -25.41
CA THR A 105 11.60 -6.06 -25.00
C THR A 105 12.70 -7.01 -25.49
N LYS A 106 13.48 -6.59 -26.50
CA LYS A 106 14.52 -7.41 -27.16
C LYS A 106 15.93 -7.21 -26.58
N LEU A 107 16.09 -6.39 -25.54
CA LEU A 107 17.42 -6.06 -24.97
C LEU A 107 18.15 -7.24 -24.33
N GLY A 108 17.46 -8.35 -24.07
CA GLY A 108 18.08 -9.54 -23.51
C GLY A 108 18.81 -9.29 -22.18
N PRO A 109 20.07 -9.74 -22.00
CA PRO A 109 20.81 -9.60 -20.75
C PRO A 109 21.00 -8.15 -20.28
N LEU A 110 21.09 -7.18 -21.22
CA LEU A 110 21.29 -5.77 -20.89
C LEU A 110 20.09 -5.16 -20.14
N ALA A 111 18.88 -5.68 -20.36
CA ALA A 111 17.70 -5.24 -19.62
C ALA A 111 17.86 -5.40 -18.09
N LYS A 112 18.50 -6.50 -17.65
CA LYS A 112 18.75 -6.73 -16.21
C LYS A 112 19.68 -5.67 -15.64
N GLU A 113 20.71 -5.30 -16.39
CA GLU A 113 21.66 -4.26 -15.96
C GLU A 113 20.98 -2.88 -15.95
N CYS A 114 20.22 -2.54 -16.96
CA CYS A 114 19.47 -1.29 -17.00
C CYS A 114 18.49 -1.19 -15.82
N ARG A 115 17.74 -2.24 -15.49
CA ARG A 115 16.83 -2.26 -14.34
C ARG A 115 17.58 -2.09 -13.01
N ARG A 116 18.74 -2.73 -12.85
CA ARG A 116 19.58 -2.55 -11.68
C ARG A 116 20.04 -1.09 -11.53
N LEU A 117 20.42 -0.45 -12.64
CA LEU A 117 20.81 0.95 -12.64
C LEU A 117 19.63 1.89 -12.40
N ALA A 118 18.43 1.60 -12.93
CA ALA A 118 17.21 2.35 -12.64
C ALA A 118 16.90 2.33 -11.14
N THR A 119 16.97 1.16 -10.49
CA THR A 119 16.83 1.03 -9.04
C THR A 119 17.86 1.89 -8.30
N ARG A 120 19.14 1.81 -8.67
CA ARG A 120 20.20 2.63 -8.04
C ARG A 120 20.02 4.12 -8.29
N PHE A 121 19.55 4.50 -9.46
CA PHE A 121 19.22 5.89 -9.77
C PHE A 121 18.13 6.41 -8.85
N ARG A 122 17.06 5.65 -8.69
CA ARG A 122 15.95 5.96 -7.77
C ARG A 122 16.42 6.10 -6.32
N ASP A 123 17.25 5.16 -5.84
CA ASP A 123 17.71 5.14 -4.45
C ASP A 123 18.69 6.27 -4.13
N LEU A 124 19.61 6.60 -5.06
CA LEU A 124 20.66 7.57 -4.84
C LEU A 124 20.25 9.02 -5.18
N HIS A 125 19.34 9.19 -6.15
CA HIS A 125 18.95 10.50 -6.68
C HIS A 125 17.42 10.60 -6.85
N PRO A 126 16.64 10.41 -5.76
CA PRO A 126 15.17 10.30 -5.85
C PRO A 126 14.49 11.55 -6.43
N ASP A 127 15.01 12.74 -6.16
CA ASP A 127 14.44 13.99 -6.69
C ASP A 127 14.67 14.13 -8.20
N ALA A 128 15.87 13.75 -8.68
CA ALA A 128 16.14 13.72 -10.11
C ALA A 128 15.33 12.62 -10.81
N TYR A 129 15.17 11.44 -10.17
CA TYR A 129 14.31 10.37 -10.67
C TYR A 129 12.86 10.84 -10.86
N GLU A 130 12.29 11.52 -9.87
CA GLU A 130 10.94 12.07 -9.91
C GLU A 130 10.76 13.08 -11.08
N LEU A 131 11.75 13.96 -11.28
CA LEU A 131 11.73 14.92 -12.37
C LEU A 131 11.72 14.23 -13.74
N PHE A 132 12.68 13.33 -13.99
CA PHE A 132 12.77 12.61 -15.26
C PHE A 132 11.58 11.69 -15.51
N ALA A 133 11.03 11.04 -14.47
CA ALA A 133 9.83 10.24 -14.59
C ALA A 133 8.62 11.09 -15.02
N SER A 134 8.47 12.28 -14.46
CA SER A 134 7.41 13.21 -14.82
C SER A 134 7.54 13.69 -16.27
N GLU A 135 8.75 14.04 -16.71
CA GLU A 135 9.01 14.47 -18.09
C GLU A 135 8.78 13.34 -19.12
N LEU A 136 9.17 12.10 -18.78
CA LEU A 136 9.03 10.98 -19.68
C LEU A 136 7.57 10.52 -19.79
N GLN A 137 6.83 10.45 -18.69
CA GLN A 137 5.44 9.99 -18.70
C GLN A 137 4.53 10.85 -19.57
N ASP A 138 4.83 12.15 -19.72
CA ASP A 138 4.05 13.06 -20.59
C ASP A 138 4.15 12.66 -22.08
N GLN A 139 5.19 11.94 -22.44
CA GLN A 139 5.39 11.40 -23.80
C GLN A 139 4.82 9.97 -23.96
N LEU A 140 4.41 9.34 -22.86
CA LEU A 140 3.86 7.97 -22.85
C LEU A 140 2.33 7.94 -22.80
N GLU A 141 1.66 8.92 -23.43
CA GLU A 141 0.19 9.03 -23.43
C GLU A 141 -0.52 7.74 -23.90
N GLN A 142 0.00 7.10 -24.94
CA GLN A 142 -0.58 5.86 -25.47
C GLN A 142 -0.46 4.71 -24.48
N GLU A 143 0.69 4.55 -23.84
CA GLU A 143 0.89 3.54 -22.80
C GLU A 143 -0.02 3.80 -21.61
N ARG A 144 -0.05 5.05 -21.14
CA ARG A 144 -0.89 5.47 -19.99
C ARG A 144 -2.37 5.16 -20.20
N THR A 145 -2.88 5.34 -21.43
CA THR A 145 -4.31 5.14 -21.72
C THR A 145 -4.67 3.70 -22.10
N SER A 146 -3.70 2.89 -22.46
CA SER A 146 -3.93 1.53 -22.95
C SER A 146 -3.79 0.45 -21.89
N HIS A 147 -2.98 0.68 -20.85
CA HIS A 147 -2.76 -0.31 -19.80
C HIS A 147 -3.75 -0.20 -18.65
N HIS A 148 -4.39 -1.32 -18.34
CA HIS A 148 -5.19 -1.49 -17.14
C HIS A 148 -4.33 -2.00 -15.99
N ALA A 149 -4.85 -1.96 -14.76
CA ALA A 149 -4.14 -2.42 -13.56
C ALA A 149 -3.62 -3.86 -13.66
N SER A 150 -4.32 -4.74 -14.39
CA SER A 150 -3.89 -6.13 -14.62
C SER A 150 -2.65 -6.27 -15.49
N ALA A 151 -2.37 -5.28 -16.34
CA ALA A 151 -1.21 -5.24 -17.21
C ALA A 151 0.04 -4.69 -16.54
N LEU A 152 -0.13 -3.94 -15.44
CA LEU A 152 0.97 -3.32 -14.69
C LEU A 152 1.67 -4.33 -13.77
N GLY A 153 2.96 -4.11 -13.57
CA GLY A 153 3.79 -4.91 -12.69
C GLY A 153 3.78 -4.44 -11.23
N SER A 154 4.85 -4.77 -10.53
CA SER A 154 5.02 -4.44 -9.11
C SER A 154 5.80 -3.15 -8.89
N ILE A 155 6.57 -2.70 -9.87
CA ILE A 155 7.33 -1.45 -9.83
C ILE A 155 6.41 -0.32 -10.30
N ASP A 156 6.52 0.84 -9.67
CA ASP A 156 5.82 2.06 -10.07
C ASP A 156 6.82 3.08 -10.62
N THR A 157 7.36 2.80 -11.81
CA THR A 157 8.31 3.69 -12.49
C THR A 157 7.70 5.05 -12.74
N PHE A 158 6.44 5.09 -13.18
CA PHE A 158 5.70 6.32 -13.49
C PHE A 158 4.51 6.53 -12.56
N ARG A 159 4.19 7.79 -12.29
CA ARG A 159 3.08 8.15 -11.40
C ARG A 159 1.72 7.67 -11.91
N PHE A 160 1.54 7.54 -13.24
CA PHE A 160 0.29 7.03 -13.80
C PHE A 160 0.03 5.55 -13.44
N GLU A 161 1.08 4.74 -13.19
CA GLU A 161 0.93 3.34 -12.77
C GLU A 161 0.31 3.26 -11.38
N GLU A 162 0.80 4.09 -10.46
CA GLU A 162 0.18 4.23 -9.11
C GLU A 162 -1.28 4.67 -9.23
N ALA A 163 -1.56 5.71 -10.02
CA ALA A 163 -2.91 6.25 -10.21
C ALA A 163 -3.86 5.20 -10.83
N THR A 164 -3.40 4.41 -11.80
CA THR A 164 -4.18 3.34 -12.43
C THR A 164 -4.51 2.23 -11.42
N MET A 165 -3.53 1.79 -10.63
CA MET A 165 -3.73 0.77 -9.60
C MET A 165 -4.70 1.27 -8.51
N ARG A 166 -4.57 2.53 -8.09
CA ARG A 166 -5.46 3.16 -7.10
C ARG A 166 -6.89 3.27 -7.62
N ALA A 167 -7.08 3.70 -8.85
CA ALA A 167 -8.40 3.75 -9.47
C ALA A 167 -9.06 2.36 -9.56
N ALA A 168 -8.27 1.31 -9.87
CA ALA A 168 -8.75 -0.06 -9.88
C ALA A 168 -9.18 -0.55 -8.49
N ALA A 169 -8.35 -0.29 -7.46
CA ALA A 169 -8.66 -0.66 -6.08
C ALA A 169 -9.93 0.06 -5.56
N LEU A 170 -10.05 1.36 -5.80
CA LEU A 170 -11.25 2.15 -5.50
C LEU A 170 -12.48 1.54 -6.16
N GLY A 171 -12.38 1.22 -7.46
CA GLY A 171 -13.47 0.61 -8.22
C GLY A 171 -13.89 -0.76 -7.67
N ALA A 172 -12.94 -1.64 -7.36
CA ALA A 172 -13.18 -2.96 -6.79
C ALA A 172 -13.89 -2.86 -5.43
N LEU A 173 -13.37 -2.04 -4.52
CA LEU A 173 -13.92 -1.87 -3.17
C LEU A 173 -15.32 -1.24 -3.18
N ARG A 174 -15.59 -0.31 -4.09
CA ARG A 174 -16.95 0.25 -4.29
C ARG A 174 -17.97 -0.79 -4.68
N ARG A 175 -17.58 -1.81 -5.46
CA ARG A 175 -18.41 -2.94 -5.86
C ARG A 175 -18.49 -4.05 -4.83
N GLY A 176 -17.72 -3.97 -3.73
CA GLY A 176 -17.64 -5.01 -2.71
C GLY A 176 -16.76 -6.20 -3.09
N GLU A 177 -15.86 -6.03 -4.06
CA GLU A 177 -14.86 -7.01 -4.47
C GLU A 177 -13.65 -6.93 -3.51
N TRP A 178 -13.88 -7.33 -2.25
CA TRP A 178 -12.95 -7.10 -1.14
C TRP A 178 -11.58 -7.76 -1.33
N ASP A 179 -11.54 -8.96 -1.90
CA ASP A 179 -10.30 -9.70 -2.14
C ASP A 179 -9.47 -9.02 -3.22
N ASN A 180 -10.08 -8.69 -4.35
CA ASN A 180 -9.40 -7.97 -5.43
C ASN A 180 -8.87 -6.59 -4.98
N GLY A 181 -9.72 -5.82 -4.28
CA GLY A 181 -9.28 -4.53 -3.72
C GLY A 181 -8.16 -4.67 -2.68
N GLY A 182 -8.17 -5.76 -1.91
CA GLY A 182 -7.13 -6.07 -0.93
C GLY A 182 -5.80 -6.44 -1.57
N GLU A 183 -5.80 -7.31 -2.57
CA GLU A 183 -4.60 -7.68 -3.33
C GLU A 183 -3.91 -6.45 -3.94
N LEU A 184 -4.70 -5.57 -4.60
CA LEU A 184 -4.19 -4.32 -5.15
C LEU A 184 -3.59 -3.40 -4.06
N ALA A 185 -4.24 -3.31 -2.89
CA ALA A 185 -3.75 -2.47 -1.80
C ALA A 185 -2.48 -3.03 -1.13
N ASP A 186 -2.31 -4.34 -1.06
CA ASP A 186 -1.14 -4.99 -0.47
C ASP A 186 0.11 -4.90 -1.38
N GLU A 187 -0.08 -4.67 -2.67
CA GLU A 187 1.01 -4.40 -3.61
C GLU A 187 1.53 -2.96 -3.49
N ARG A 188 0.74 -2.01 -2.95
CA ARG A 188 1.05 -0.57 -2.92
C ARG A 188 1.34 -0.08 -1.50
N THR A 189 2.53 -0.43 -1.00
CA THR A 189 3.03 0.02 0.31
C THR A 189 4.25 0.93 0.15
N PRO A 190 4.57 1.79 1.14
CA PRO A 190 5.76 2.65 1.07
C PRO A 190 7.05 1.87 0.80
N GLU A 191 7.18 0.64 1.33
CA GLU A 191 8.39 -0.18 1.18
C GLU A 191 8.54 -0.76 -0.23
N LYS A 192 7.47 -0.79 -1.03
CA LYS A 192 7.45 -1.38 -2.36
C LYS A 192 7.36 -0.35 -3.47
N CYS A 193 6.77 0.81 -3.19
CA CYS A 193 6.33 1.77 -4.20
C CYS A 193 6.92 3.16 -3.97
N PHE A 194 7.68 3.63 -4.94
CA PHE A 194 8.37 4.92 -4.89
C PHE A 194 7.42 6.10 -4.68
N TRP A 195 6.31 6.17 -5.44
CA TRP A 195 5.36 7.28 -5.34
C TRP A 195 4.58 7.27 -4.03
N VAL A 196 4.29 6.08 -3.50
CA VAL A 196 3.63 5.92 -2.20
C VAL A 196 4.56 6.33 -1.06
N GLU A 197 5.85 5.91 -1.11
CA GLU A 197 6.85 6.27 -0.11
C GLU A 197 7.00 7.80 0.03
N ARG A 198 7.03 8.51 -1.09
CA ARG A 198 7.25 9.96 -1.13
C ARG A 198 6.00 10.81 -0.88
N SER A 199 4.81 10.22 -0.83
CA SER A 199 3.56 10.95 -0.70
C SER A 199 2.74 10.54 0.53
N PRO A 200 2.81 11.29 1.64
CA PRO A 200 1.96 11.04 2.81
C PRO A 200 0.45 11.00 2.50
N PRO A 201 -0.11 11.80 1.57
CA PRO A 201 -1.49 11.64 1.14
C PRO A 201 -1.78 10.26 0.52
N LEU A 202 -0.92 9.77 -0.38
CA LEU A 202 -1.07 8.44 -0.99
C LEU A 202 -0.96 7.31 0.04
N GLN A 203 -0.02 7.41 0.99
CA GLN A 203 0.09 6.44 2.08
C GLN A 203 -1.22 6.32 2.86
N ARG A 204 -1.84 7.46 3.21
CA ARG A 204 -3.14 7.49 3.90
C ARG A 204 -4.26 6.90 3.05
N THR A 205 -4.29 7.21 1.76
CA THR A 205 -5.27 6.65 0.83
C THR A 205 -5.16 5.12 0.79
N TRP A 206 -3.96 4.58 0.55
CA TRP A 206 -3.75 3.14 0.50
C TRP A 206 -4.01 2.44 1.84
N GLU A 207 -3.69 3.09 2.96
CA GLU A 207 -4.05 2.58 4.29
C GLU A 207 -5.57 2.42 4.43
N ILE A 208 -6.35 3.43 4.01
CA ILE A 208 -7.81 3.38 4.06
C ILE A 208 -8.36 2.26 3.17
N LEU A 209 -7.82 2.11 1.94
CA LEU A 209 -8.24 1.05 1.03
C LEU A 209 -7.97 -0.34 1.62
N ARG A 210 -6.81 -0.54 2.25
CA ARG A 210 -6.46 -1.78 2.94
C ARG A 210 -7.37 -2.08 4.13
N LEU A 211 -7.69 -1.07 4.93
CA LEU A 211 -8.64 -1.21 6.02
C LEU A 211 -10.06 -1.52 5.53
N ALA A 212 -10.49 -0.92 4.42
CA ALA A 212 -11.77 -1.23 3.78
C ALA A 212 -11.82 -2.68 3.31
N ALA A 213 -10.78 -3.14 2.59
CA ALA A 213 -10.66 -4.51 2.11
C ALA A 213 -10.71 -5.53 3.24
N THR A 214 -9.84 -5.36 4.26
CA THR A 214 -9.77 -6.28 5.41
C THR A 214 -11.05 -6.33 6.22
N THR A 215 -11.79 -5.20 6.29
CA THR A 215 -13.10 -5.16 6.94
C THR A 215 -14.13 -5.94 6.10
N GLY A 216 -14.19 -5.69 4.80
CA GLY A 216 -15.10 -6.40 3.90
C GLY A 216 -14.87 -7.92 3.85
N GLN A 217 -13.61 -8.35 3.79
CA GLN A 217 -13.23 -9.76 3.86
C GLN A 217 -13.68 -10.41 5.19
N ALA A 218 -13.50 -9.72 6.31
CA ALA A 218 -13.94 -10.22 7.61
C ALA A 218 -15.45 -10.34 7.71
N LEU A 219 -16.19 -9.39 7.15
CA LEU A 219 -17.66 -9.45 7.04
C LEU A 219 -18.10 -10.67 6.21
N ALA A 220 -17.50 -10.88 5.05
CA ALA A 220 -17.81 -12.02 4.18
C ALA A 220 -17.51 -13.37 4.86
N ALA A 221 -16.36 -13.49 5.49
CA ALA A 221 -15.91 -14.72 6.17
C ALA A 221 -16.80 -15.09 7.36
N THR A 222 -17.48 -14.12 8.00
CA THR A 222 -18.25 -14.33 9.22
C THR A 222 -19.78 -14.21 9.02
N ALA A 223 -20.26 -14.03 7.79
CA ALA A 223 -21.66 -13.81 7.46
C ALA A 223 -22.63 -14.87 8.05
N LYS A 224 -22.16 -16.10 8.25
CA LYS A 224 -22.94 -17.24 8.77
C LYS A 224 -22.37 -17.77 10.10
N ALA A 225 -21.63 -16.97 10.84
CA ALA A 225 -20.93 -17.45 12.03
C ALA A 225 -21.88 -17.96 13.13
N LEU A 226 -23.08 -17.39 13.28
CA LEU A 226 -24.07 -17.80 14.27
C LEU A 226 -25.06 -18.88 13.79
N ASP A 227 -25.10 -19.21 12.51
CA ASP A 227 -26.14 -20.10 11.95
C ASP A 227 -26.19 -21.50 12.60
N LYS A 228 -25.06 -21.96 13.12
CA LYS A 228 -24.92 -23.29 13.75
C LYS A 228 -24.98 -23.25 15.28
N CYS A 229 -25.22 -22.08 15.90
CA CYS A 229 -25.34 -21.99 17.35
C CYS A 229 -26.67 -22.57 17.80
N GLY A 230 -26.65 -23.49 18.73
CA GLY A 230 -27.83 -24.11 19.34
C GLY A 230 -28.26 -23.44 20.64
N SER A 231 -27.49 -22.50 21.19
CA SER A 231 -27.80 -21.82 22.46
C SER A 231 -27.27 -20.36 22.46
N LEU A 232 -27.72 -19.57 23.45
CA LEU A 232 -27.17 -18.23 23.67
C LEU A 232 -25.74 -18.26 24.13
N ASP A 233 -25.35 -19.26 24.92
CA ASP A 233 -24.00 -19.44 25.43
C ASP A 233 -23.01 -19.61 24.25
N GLU A 234 -23.33 -20.50 23.33
CA GLU A 234 -22.55 -20.66 22.10
C GLU A 234 -22.48 -19.39 21.25
N ALA A 235 -23.57 -18.64 21.20
CA ALA A 235 -23.60 -17.37 20.44
C ALA A 235 -22.72 -16.31 21.08
N VAL A 236 -22.68 -16.19 22.40
CA VAL A 236 -21.78 -15.26 23.13
C VAL A 236 -20.33 -15.64 22.92
N GLU A 237 -19.99 -16.93 23.05
CA GLU A 237 -18.63 -17.43 22.80
C GLU A 237 -18.21 -17.19 21.33
N ARG A 238 -19.12 -17.48 20.41
CA ARG A 238 -18.89 -17.25 18.98
C ARG A 238 -18.68 -15.78 18.63
N TYR A 239 -19.46 -14.90 19.29
CA TYR A 239 -19.27 -13.46 19.14
C TYR A 239 -17.86 -13.06 19.61
N ALA A 240 -17.46 -13.48 20.79
CA ALA A 240 -16.17 -13.12 21.36
C ALA A 240 -14.98 -13.60 20.50
N ASP A 241 -15.09 -14.81 19.91
CA ASP A 241 -14.05 -15.41 19.09
C ASP A 241 -14.02 -14.89 17.63
N LYS A 242 -15.19 -14.77 16.97
CA LYS A 242 -15.27 -14.52 15.53
C LYS A 242 -15.82 -13.16 15.15
N LEU A 243 -16.80 -12.62 15.88
CA LEU A 243 -17.52 -11.42 15.47
C LEU A 243 -16.96 -10.14 16.06
N ALA A 244 -16.47 -10.16 17.30
CA ALA A 244 -15.82 -9.01 17.89
C ALA A 244 -14.59 -8.48 17.11
N PRO A 245 -13.74 -9.34 16.51
CA PRO A 245 -12.70 -8.88 15.58
C PRO A 245 -13.22 -8.13 14.35
N VAL A 246 -14.44 -8.47 13.87
CA VAL A 246 -15.09 -7.75 12.75
C VAL A 246 -15.51 -6.35 13.19
N ASP A 247 -16.16 -6.24 14.36
CA ASP A 247 -16.53 -4.95 14.95
C ASP A 247 -15.30 -4.06 15.16
N ARG A 248 -14.19 -4.64 15.62
CA ARG A 248 -12.91 -3.92 15.79
C ARG A 248 -12.39 -3.39 14.44
N LYS A 249 -12.37 -4.23 13.40
CA LYS A 249 -11.92 -3.82 12.05
C LYS A 249 -12.78 -2.68 11.50
N HIS A 250 -14.10 -2.81 11.63
CA HIS A 250 -15.03 -1.77 11.23
C HIS A 250 -14.82 -0.46 12.00
N ARG A 251 -14.62 -0.52 13.33
CA ARG A 251 -14.34 0.68 14.14
C ARG A 251 -13.05 1.37 13.72
N LEU A 252 -11.96 0.60 13.51
CA LEU A 252 -10.68 1.16 13.07
C LEU A 252 -10.80 1.79 11.67
N PHE A 253 -11.52 1.14 10.76
CA PHE A 253 -11.83 1.70 9.46
C PHE A 253 -12.62 3.02 9.59
N GLU A 254 -13.66 3.08 10.43
CA GLU A 254 -14.44 4.30 10.62
C GLU A 254 -13.62 5.44 11.25
N GLN A 255 -12.72 5.15 12.17
CA GLN A 255 -11.81 6.15 12.74
C GLN A 255 -10.91 6.77 11.66
N ARG A 256 -10.35 5.95 10.77
CA ARG A 256 -9.55 6.43 9.64
C ARG A 256 -10.40 7.18 8.61
N ALA A 257 -11.55 6.64 8.24
CA ALA A 257 -12.47 7.29 7.33
C ALA A 257 -13.00 8.63 7.85
N HIS A 258 -13.14 8.79 9.17
CA HIS A 258 -13.50 10.08 9.78
C HIS A 258 -12.42 11.15 9.53
N ALA A 259 -11.14 10.77 9.58
CA ALA A 259 -10.03 11.67 9.29
C ALA A 259 -10.02 12.18 7.82
N LEU A 260 -10.67 11.47 6.89
CA LEU A 260 -10.84 11.92 5.50
C LEU A 260 -11.61 13.25 5.40
N LEU A 261 -12.58 13.47 6.28
CA LEU A 261 -13.41 14.70 6.27
C LEU A 261 -12.58 15.95 6.60
N ALA A 262 -11.41 15.77 7.21
CA ALA A 262 -10.52 16.84 7.63
C ALA A 262 -9.28 16.98 6.73
N SER A 263 -9.09 16.13 5.69
CA SER A 263 -7.89 16.09 4.87
C SER A 263 -8.22 16.31 3.38
N ASP A 264 -7.36 17.09 2.72
CA ASP A 264 -7.38 17.26 1.27
C ASP A 264 -6.65 16.06 0.63
N LEU A 265 -7.41 15.02 0.29
CA LEU A 265 -6.91 13.81 -0.39
C LEU A 265 -7.37 13.82 -1.85
N GLU A 266 -6.48 13.40 -2.73
CA GLU A 266 -6.88 13.00 -4.09
C GLU A 266 -7.96 11.91 -4.00
N ASP A 267 -8.88 11.86 -4.93
CA ASP A 267 -10.00 10.88 -4.97
C ASP A 267 -10.94 10.90 -3.75
N HIS A 268 -11.05 12.03 -3.05
CA HIS A 268 -11.90 12.16 -1.86
C HIS A 268 -13.30 11.60 -2.04
N ASP A 269 -13.99 11.94 -3.13
CA ASP A 269 -15.37 11.46 -3.39
C ASP A 269 -15.42 9.94 -3.59
N ALA A 270 -14.43 9.38 -4.30
CA ALA A 270 -14.35 7.93 -4.50
C ALA A 270 -14.07 7.18 -3.18
N LEU A 271 -13.26 7.76 -2.29
CA LEU A 271 -13.03 7.23 -0.93
C LEU A 271 -14.29 7.30 -0.07
N LEU A 272 -15.11 8.36 -0.19
CA LEU A 272 -16.41 8.42 0.46
C LEU A 272 -17.38 7.32 -0.04
N GLU A 273 -17.32 7.00 -1.33
CA GLU A 273 -18.12 5.89 -1.89
C GLU A 273 -17.64 4.52 -1.36
N VAL A 274 -16.33 4.29 -1.24
CA VAL A 274 -15.76 3.10 -0.59
C VAL A 274 -16.23 3.00 0.86
N ARG A 275 -16.14 4.09 1.63
CA ARG A 275 -16.65 4.13 3.00
C ARG A 275 -18.13 3.74 3.06
N ASN A 276 -18.96 4.29 2.17
CA ASN A 276 -20.38 3.98 2.13
C ASN A 276 -20.63 2.51 1.74
N ALA A 277 -19.81 1.91 0.87
CA ALA A 277 -19.89 0.48 0.55
C ALA A 277 -19.60 -0.40 1.78
N VAL A 278 -18.54 -0.11 2.52
CA VAL A 278 -18.19 -0.81 3.77
C VAL A 278 -19.32 -0.66 4.81
N ARG A 279 -19.88 0.54 4.98
CA ARG A 279 -21.00 0.79 5.91
C ARG A 279 -22.27 0.01 5.55
N ARG A 280 -22.59 -0.09 4.27
CA ARG A 280 -23.70 -0.92 3.81
C ARG A 280 -23.46 -2.40 4.13
N ALA A 281 -22.28 -2.91 3.76
CA ALA A 281 -21.92 -4.30 4.02
C ALA A 281 -21.94 -4.64 5.52
N TYR A 282 -21.43 -3.74 6.36
CA TYR A 282 -21.46 -3.93 7.82
C TYR A 282 -22.88 -3.91 8.36
N ARG A 283 -23.75 -3.02 7.90
CA ARG A 283 -25.17 -2.98 8.31
C ARG A 283 -25.88 -4.26 7.94
N ASP A 284 -25.71 -4.73 6.72
CA ASP A 284 -26.35 -5.96 6.25
C ASP A 284 -25.88 -7.18 7.06
N TRP A 285 -24.58 -7.26 7.34
CA TRP A 285 -23.99 -8.27 8.19
C TRP A 285 -24.54 -8.21 9.63
N ALA A 286 -24.61 -7.03 10.23
CA ALA A 286 -25.12 -6.82 11.58
C ALA A 286 -26.63 -7.20 11.65
N ASP A 287 -27.42 -6.84 10.65
CA ASP A 287 -28.84 -7.19 10.58
C ASP A 287 -29.07 -8.71 10.49
N VAL A 288 -28.26 -9.41 9.71
CA VAL A 288 -28.32 -10.89 9.64
C VAL A 288 -27.92 -11.49 10.99
N THR A 289 -26.81 -11.05 11.56
CA THR A 289 -26.31 -11.52 12.85
C THR A 289 -27.34 -11.30 13.98
N ASN A 290 -27.90 -10.10 14.07
CA ASN A 290 -28.91 -9.74 15.07
C ASN A 290 -30.20 -10.59 14.92
N ARG A 291 -30.66 -10.86 13.70
CA ARG A 291 -31.80 -11.72 13.45
C ARG A 291 -31.56 -13.16 13.94
N VAL A 292 -30.36 -13.69 13.71
CA VAL A 292 -30.03 -15.04 14.22
C VAL A 292 -29.98 -15.05 15.73
N PHE A 293 -29.33 -14.07 16.35
CA PHE A 293 -29.25 -13.94 17.79
C PHE A 293 -30.65 -13.77 18.43
N PHE A 294 -31.49 -12.94 17.83
CA PHE A 294 -32.87 -12.77 18.31
C PHE A 294 -33.70 -14.08 18.25
N ARG A 295 -33.54 -14.89 17.20
CA ARG A 295 -34.16 -16.21 17.11
C ARG A 295 -33.74 -17.14 18.28
N LEU A 296 -32.46 -17.10 18.64
CA LEU A 296 -31.95 -17.86 19.80
C LEU A 296 -32.57 -17.35 21.10
N CYS A 297 -32.74 -16.03 21.27
CA CYS A 297 -33.43 -15.45 22.43
C CYS A 297 -34.91 -15.90 22.53
N VAL A 298 -35.59 -15.98 21.39
CA VAL A 298 -36.99 -16.45 21.35
C VAL A 298 -37.08 -17.94 21.71
N ALA A 299 -36.14 -18.75 21.23
CA ALA A 299 -36.17 -20.21 21.44
C ALA A 299 -35.71 -20.61 22.87
N HIS A 300 -34.77 -19.90 23.49
CA HIS A 300 -34.13 -20.31 24.73
C HIS A 300 -34.28 -19.30 25.88
N GLY A 301 -35.03 -18.21 25.66
CA GLY A 301 -35.12 -17.07 26.56
C GLY A 301 -34.01 -16.07 26.37
N PRO A 302 -34.10 -14.82 26.92
CA PRO A 302 -33.15 -13.73 26.64
C PRO A 302 -31.89 -13.78 27.48
N LEU A 303 -31.73 -14.73 28.38
CA LEU A 303 -30.59 -14.81 29.29
C LEU A 303 -29.76 -16.09 29.03
N PRO A 304 -28.44 -15.95 28.87
CA PRO A 304 -27.52 -17.08 28.77
C PRO A 304 -27.37 -17.79 30.13
N GLY A 305 -26.54 -18.82 30.18
CA GLY A 305 -26.11 -19.48 31.41
C GLY A 305 -25.55 -18.47 32.44
N ARG A 306 -25.64 -18.83 33.71
CA ARG A 306 -25.30 -17.90 34.82
C ARG A 306 -23.92 -17.28 34.69
N SER A 307 -22.93 -18.05 34.32
CA SER A 307 -21.53 -17.62 34.13
C SER A 307 -21.32 -16.57 33.03
N LEU A 308 -22.25 -16.45 32.09
CA LEU A 308 -22.21 -15.48 30.99
C LEU A 308 -23.10 -14.25 31.23
N ARG A 309 -23.66 -14.10 32.43
CA ARG A 309 -24.46 -12.91 32.80
C ARG A 309 -23.59 -11.83 33.45
N GLN A 310 -23.82 -10.59 33.08
CA GLN A 310 -23.08 -9.45 33.61
C GLN A 310 -23.22 -9.32 35.14
N ARG A 311 -24.42 -9.53 35.70
CA ARG A 311 -24.67 -9.40 37.15
C ARG A 311 -23.86 -10.36 38.00
N GLY A 312 -23.40 -11.49 37.46
CA GLY A 312 -22.56 -12.45 38.18
C GLY A 312 -21.09 -12.05 38.29
N VAL A 313 -20.65 -10.95 37.65
CA VAL A 313 -19.22 -10.57 37.63
C VAL A 313 -18.66 -10.35 39.02
N TYR A 314 -19.37 -9.64 39.89
CA TYR A 314 -18.85 -9.37 41.23
C TYR A 314 -18.66 -10.67 42.05
N GLU A 315 -19.68 -11.49 42.14
CA GLU A 315 -19.64 -12.73 42.92
C GLU A 315 -18.68 -13.76 42.40
N GLU A 316 -18.54 -13.85 41.06
CA GLU A 316 -17.75 -14.92 40.45
C GLU A 316 -16.28 -14.51 40.21
N VAL A 317 -15.99 -13.23 40.06
CA VAL A 317 -14.66 -12.72 39.73
C VAL A 317 -14.04 -11.85 40.79
N VAL A 318 -14.79 -10.88 41.32
CA VAL A 318 -14.24 -9.87 42.25
C VAL A 318 -14.22 -10.38 43.69
N HIS A 319 -15.33 -10.93 44.17
CA HIS A 319 -15.48 -11.39 45.56
C HIS A 319 -14.41 -12.42 45.98
N PRO A 320 -14.07 -13.46 45.17
CA PRO A 320 -13.01 -14.41 45.51
C PRO A 320 -11.62 -13.76 45.67
N LEU A 321 -11.34 -12.68 44.92
CA LEU A 321 -10.09 -11.95 45.01
C LEU A 321 -10.02 -11.14 46.30
N VAL A 322 -11.17 -10.55 46.74
CA VAL A 322 -11.28 -9.81 47.97
C VAL A 322 -11.14 -10.75 49.17
N GLU A 323 -11.84 -11.90 49.17
CA GLU A 323 -11.73 -12.92 50.25
C GLU A 323 -10.31 -13.49 50.35
N GLY A 324 -9.58 -13.58 49.29
CA GLY A 324 -8.17 -13.97 49.27
C GLY A 324 -7.19 -12.96 49.87
N GLY A 325 -7.69 -11.85 50.42
CA GLY A 325 -6.90 -10.82 51.13
C GLY A 325 -6.08 -9.93 50.20
N GLY A 326 -6.33 -9.97 48.90
CA GLY A 326 -5.70 -9.11 47.88
C GLY A 326 -6.21 -7.66 47.92
N ARG A 327 -5.40 -6.71 47.47
CA ARG A 327 -5.86 -5.36 47.14
C ARG A 327 -6.55 -5.38 45.77
N VAL A 328 -7.84 -5.07 45.76
CA VAL A 328 -8.66 -5.09 44.52
C VAL A 328 -9.17 -3.70 44.22
N ALA A 329 -8.98 -3.25 42.96
CA ALA A 329 -9.68 -2.10 42.38
C ALA A 329 -10.68 -2.63 41.33
N PHE A 330 -11.97 -2.34 41.55
CA PHE A 330 -13.03 -2.68 40.60
C PHE A 330 -13.46 -1.44 39.85
N LEU A 331 -13.15 -1.39 38.58
CA LEU A 331 -13.41 -0.25 37.71
C LEU A 331 -14.59 -0.58 36.76
N LEU A 332 -15.65 0.19 36.86
CA LEU A 332 -16.81 0.14 35.98
C LEU A 332 -16.60 1.18 34.88
N VAL A 333 -16.46 0.71 33.63
CA VAL A 333 -16.27 1.59 32.45
C VAL A 333 -17.52 1.52 31.62
N ASP A 334 -18.24 2.63 31.53
CA ASP A 334 -19.43 2.74 30.70
C ASP A 334 -19.10 2.69 29.21
N ALA A 335 -20.01 2.14 28.40
CA ALA A 335 -19.90 1.99 26.95
C ALA A 335 -18.65 1.22 26.44
N LEU A 336 -17.91 0.52 27.33
CA LEU A 336 -16.77 -0.31 26.92
C LEU A 336 -17.28 -1.59 26.25
N ARG A 337 -17.27 -1.62 24.93
CA ARG A 337 -17.63 -2.80 24.14
C ARG A 337 -16.54 -3.87 24.22
N PHE A 338 -16.91 -5.14 24.05
CA PHE A 338 -15.97 -6.26 24.15
C PHE A 338 -14.76 -6.13 23.20
N GLU A 339 -14.99 -5.68 21.97
CA GLU A 339 -13.91 -5.47 20.99
C GLU A 339 -12.92 -4.36 21.41
N MET A 340 -13.39 -3.37 22.18
CA MET A 340 -12.53 -2.33 22.74
C MET A 340 -11.73 -2.88 23.93
N ALA A 341 -12.37 -3.72 24.75
CA ALA A 341 -11.70 -4.42 25.85
C ALA A 341 -10.62 -5.39 25.35
N GLN A 342 -10.80 -6.01 24.18
CA GLN A 342 -9.74 -6.79 23.51
C GLN A 342 -8.51 -5.93 23.21
N GLY A 343 -8.70 -4.74 22.63
CA GLY A 343 -7.61 -3.80 22.37
C GLY A 343 -6.89 -3.38 23.65
N LEU A 344 -7.66 -2.97 24.67
CA LEU A 344 -7.09 -2.62 26.00
C LEU A 344 -6.29 -3.80 26.62
N ALA A 345 -6.79 -5.02 26.49
CA ALA A 345 -6.10 -6.19 26.98
C ALA A 345 -4.76 -6.45 26.25
N GLU A 346 -4.69 -6.16 24.96
CA GLU A 346 -3.44 -6.22 24.18
C GLU A 346 -2.44 -5.16 24.68
N ASP A 347 -2.88 -3.92 24.84
CA ASP A 347 -2.05 -2.81 25.33
C ASP A 347 -1.49 -3.10 26.73
N LEU A 348 -2.33 -3.59 27.65
CA LEU A 348 -1.90 -3.97 28.98
C LEU A 348 -0.90 -5.13 28.99
N ARG A 349 -1.06 -6.12 28.09
CA ARG A 349 -0.09 -7.21 27.94
C ARG A 349 1.26 -6.71 27.41
N ALA A 350 1.24 -5.75 26.48
CA ALA A 350 2.46 -5.11 25.98
C ALA A 350 3.23 -4.42 27.13
N GLU A 351 2.51 -3.83 28.10
CA GLU A 351 3.05 -3.26 29.34
C GLU A 351 3.38 -4.32 30.43
N LYS A 352 3.37 -5.61 30.05
CA LYS A 352 3.70 -6.77 30.91
C LYS A 352 2.72 -7.05 32.05
N TYR A 353 1.48 -6.55 31.99
CA TYR A 353 0.44 -6.96 32.90
C TYR A 353 -0.08 -8.37 32.58
N ARG A 354 -0.46 -9.12 33.61
CA ARG A 354 -1.19 -10.38 33.44
C ARG A 354 -2.68 -10.05 33.24
N VAL A 355 -3.19 -10.33 32.04
CA VAL A 355 -4.56 -9.97 31.69
C VAL A 355 -5.37 -11.21 31.33
N THR A 356 -6.50 -11.39 31.99
CA THR A 356 -7.55 -12.34 31.66
C THR A 356 -8.74 -11.55 31.08
N LEU A 357 -9.27 -11.95 29.93
CA LEU A 357 -10.40 -11.33 29.27
C LEU A 357 -11.54 -12.35 29.14
N GLY A 358 -12.75 -11.96 29.53
CA GLY A 358 -13.96 -12.77 29.37
C GLY A 358 -15.12 -11.93 28.83
N ALA A 359 -15.97 -12.52 27.98
CA ALA A 359 -17.18 -11.89 27.47
C ALA A 359 -18.37 -12.28 28.35
N ARG A 360 -19.26 -11.32 28.61
CA ARG A 360 -20.54 -11.55 29.24
C ARG A 360 -21.64 -10.76 28.52
N LEU A 361 -22.85 -11.32 28.45
CA LEU A 361 -23.99 -10.64 27.87
C LEU A 361 -24.45 -9.54 28.83
N ALA A 362 -24.62 -8.33 28.26
CA ALA A 362 -25.15 -7.19 29.03
C ALA A 362 -26.60 -7.45 29.47
N GLU A 363 -26.95 -6.95 30.63
CA GLU A 363 -28.34 -7.00 31.14
C GLU A 363 -29.22 -6.03 30.33
N LEU A 364 -30.50 -6.36 30.22
CA LEU A 364 -31.50 -5.52 29.59
C LEU A 364 -32.33 -4.74 30.65
N PRO A 365 -32.63 -3.48 30.40
CA PRO A 365 -32.20 -2.62 29.29
C PRO A 365 -30.73 -2.21 29.42
N THR A 366 -30.04 -2.08 28.26
CA THR A 366 -28.61 -1.69 28.23
C THR A 366 -28.44 -0.17 28.34
N VAL A 367 -29.16 0.45 29.24
CA VAL A 367 -29.11 1.90 29.50
C VAL A 367 -28.67 2.15 30.93
N THR A 368 -27.76 3.11 31.08
CA THR A 368 -27.39 3.60 32.44
C THR A 368 -28.53 4.47 32.93
N THR A 369 -29.21 4.02 33.96
CA THR A 369 -30.18 4.86 34.68
C THR A 369 -29.40 5.83 35.59
N ILE A 370 -29.54 7.11 35.32
CA ILE A 370 -28.95 8.18 36.15
C ILE A 370 -29.79 8.34 37.42
#